data_bb32f62eaf453a76517cf6ad5b271625
#
_entry.id   bb32f62eaf453a76517cf6ad5b271625
#
_cell.length_a   1.000
_cell.length_b   1.000
_cell.length_c   1.000
_cell.angle_alpha   90.00
_cell.angle_beta   90.00
_cell.angle_gamma   90.00
#
_symmetry.space_group_name_H-M   'P 1'
#
loop_
_entity.id
_entity.type
_entity.pdbx_description
1 polymer ?
#
loop_
_entity_poly.entity_id
_entity_poly.type
_entity_poly.pdbx_seq_one_letter_code
_entity_poly.pdbx_strand_id
1 'polypeptide(L)'
;MLDLKNPKVAIPIVLFAGLLWSFGPYVVRHIDQPQLVPWQYLFTRGLVIFILLNLYLYFEEGLDFYKNYFKVGISGVLGGIGLGTAMMTFIWSITNTSAAVTLLCLAAMPFITALLGFLFLREKISLTVWVAILVATFGIVVMAFGTGGTNSLPGLVFGLASALGFSVFSVTLRWRKETPKFTTVAIAGLFCFLFSSVMLILNDSQFLSSSKNEALFATHGTLVCAGLILYSIGSKNIPAADLTLLSLTEVIGGIFWVWLPWLGINEVPATNTIIGGFFISVSYTHLTLPTTLT
;
A
#
# COMPACT_ATOMS: atom_id res chain seq x y z
N MET A 1 6.45 -8.55 27.43
CA MET A 1 6.44 -7.55 26.34
C MET A 1 7.29 -8.07 25.20
N LEU A 2 6.78 -8.16 23.97
CA LEU A 2 7.55 -8.62 22.82
C LEU A 2 8.72 -7.67 22.56
N ASP A 3 9.94 -8.20 22.45
CA ASP A 3 11.12 -7.37 22.12
C ASP A 3 11.11 -7.02 20.63
N LEU A 4 10.47 -5.90 20.32
CA LEU A 4 10.35 -5.37 18.95
C LEU A 4 11.72 -4.92 18.36
N LYS A 5 12.78 -4.83 19.19
CA LYS A 5 14.14 -4.55 18.69
C LYS A 5 14.76 -5.78 18.03
N ASN A 6 14.23 -6.97 18.32
CA ASN A 6 14.71 -8.21 17.73
C ASN A 6 14.10 -8.36 16.33
N PRO A 7 14.92 -8.42 15.25
CA PRO A 7 14.42 -8.63 13.88
C PRO A 7 13.58 -9.91 13.73
N LYS A 8 13.88 -10.95 14.53
CA LYS A 8 13.11 -12.21 14.55
C LYS A 8 11.65 -12.02 15.00
N VAL A 9 11.33 -10.91 15.68
CA VAL A 9 9.96 -10.54 16.08
C VAL A 9 9.36 -9.55 15.10
N ALA A 10 10.12 -8.55 14.67
CA ALA A 10 9.64 -7.49 13.78
C ALA A 10 9.29 -8.01 12.37
N ILE A 11 10.12 -8.91 11.81
CA ILE A 11 9.91 -9.46 10.47
C ILE A 11 8.57 -10.22 10.34
N PRO A 12 8.23 -11.20 11.20
CA PRO A 12 6.93 -11.87 11.14
C PRO A 12 5.73 -10.91 11.26
N ILE A 13 5.85 -9.85 12.05
CA ILE A 13 4.78 -8.84 12.20
C ILE A 13 4.53 -8.14 10.86
N VAL A 14 5.59 -7.74 10.15
CA VAL A 14 5.46 -7.07 8.85
C VAL A 14 4.96 -8.02 7.76
N LEU A 15 5.43 -9.27 7.76
CA LEU A 15 4.91 -10.31 6.85
C LEU A 15 3.41 -10.53 7.07
N PHE A 16 2.96 -10.56 8.32
CA PHE A 16 1.55 -10.71 8.64
C PHE A 16 0.74 -9.47 8.24
N ALA A 17 1.31 -8.26 8.34
CA ALA A 17 0.70 -7.05 7.79
C ALA A 17 0.45 -7.17 6.28
N GLY A 18 1.46 -7.61 5.51
CA GLY A 18 1.32 -7.87 4.08
C GLY A 18 0.28 -8.95 3.78
N LEU A 19 0.20 -9.99 4.60
CA LEU A 19 -0.85 -11.02 4.47
C LEU A 19 -2.25 -10.43 4.66
N LEU A 20 -2.47 -9.55 5.64
CA LEU A 20 -3.77 -8.87 5.84
C LEU A 20 -4.13 -8.01 4.62
N TRP A 21 -3.18 -7.30 4.05
CA TRP A 21 -3.40 -6.47 2.86
C TRP A 21 -3.67 -7.31 1.61
N SER A 22 -3.11 -8.51 1.53
CA SER A 22 -3.30 -9.41 0.38
C SER A 22 -4.75 -9.80 0.12
N PHE A 23 -5.64 -9.67 1.11
CA PHE A 23 -7.07 -9.88 0.91
C PHE A 23 -7.76 -8.73 0.16
N GLY A 24 -7.10 -7.59 -0.04
CA GLY A 24 -7.65 -6.43 -0.73
C GLY A 24 -8.21 -6.75 -2.12
N PRO A 25 -7.44 -7.34 -3.04
CA PRO A 25 -7.92 -7.74 -4.36
C PRO A 25 -9.13 -8.67 -4.30
N TYR A 26 -9.11 -9.64 -3.41
CA TYR A 26 -10.21 -10.57 -3.19
C TYR A 26 -11.50 -9.82 -2.80
N VAL A 27 -11.42 -8.90 -1.85
CA VAL A 27 -12.57 -8.10 -1.43
C VAL A 27 -13.09 -7.24 -2.58
N VAL A 28 -12.19 -6.56 -3.32
CA VAL A 28 -12.57 -5.69 -4.45
C VAL A 28 -13.32 -6.45 -5.54
N ARG A 29 -12.93 -7.70 -5.82
CA ARG A 29 -13.60 -8.53 -6.84
C ARG A 29 -15.00 -9.02 -6.43
N HIS A 30 -15.36 -8.93 -5.15
CA HIS A 30 -16.70 -9.26 -4.66
C HIS A 30 -17.63 -8.05 -4.53
N ILE A 31 -17.13 -6.83 -4.81
CA ILE A 31 -17.94 -5.62 -4.84
C ILE A 31 -18.83 -5.61 -6.10
N ASP A 32 -20.08 -5.27 -5.94
CA ASP A 32 -21.00 -5.11 -7.04
C ASP A 32 -20.67 -3.80 -7.79
N GLN A 33 -20.38 -3.90 -9.10
CA GLN A 33 -20.03 -2.77 -9.98
C GLN A 33 -18.90 -1.88 -9.42
N PRO A 34 -17.71 -2.44 -9.14
CA PRO A 34 -16.65 -1.73 -8.44
C PRO A 34 -16.17 -0.45 -9.15
N GLN A 35 -16.34 -0.36 -10.49
CA GLN A 35 -15.98 0.83 -11.27
C GLN A 35 -16.92 2.02 -11.04
N LEU A 36 -18.15 1.78 -10.56
CA LEU A 36 -19.14 2.83 -10.34
C LEU A 36 -19.13 3.38 -8.91
N VAL A 37 -18.50 2.68 -7.97
CA VAL A 37 -18.53 3.02 -6.54
C VAL A 37 -17.16 3.29 -5.90
N PRO A 38 -16.14 3.77 -6.64
CA PRO A 38 -14.80 3.93 -6.05
C PRO A 38 -14.79 5.00 -4.95
N TRP A 39 -15.58 6.07 -5.08
CA TRP A 39 -15.63 7.14 -4.08
C TRP A 39 -16.37 6.73 -2.82
N GLN A 40 -17.49 6.00 -2.92
CA GLN A 40 -18.18 5.40 -1.77
C GLN A 40 -17.25 4.44 -1.01
N TYR A 41 -16.53 3.62 -1.76
CA TYR A 41 -15.56 2.70 -1.19
C TYR A 41 -14.48 3.42 -0.40
N LEU A 42 -13.88 4.45 -0.99
CA LEU A 42 -12.82 5.23 -0.36
C LEU A 42 -13.34 6.05 0.84
N PHE A 43 -14.59 6.54 0.76
CA PHE A 43 -15.28 7.21 1.85
C PHE A 43 -15.41 6.30 3.07
N THR A 44 -16.05 5.15 2.93
CA THR A 44 -16.26 4.20 4.03
C THR A 44 -14.95 3.63 4.54
N ARG A 45 -14.04 3.21 3.66
CA ARG A 45 -12.74 2.68 4.04
C ARG A 45 -11.88 3.71 4.77
N GLY A 46 -11.84 4.96 4.29
CA GLY A 46 -11.10 6.05 4.93
C GLY A 46 -11.63 6.36 6.32
N LEU A 47 -12.97 6.42 6.46
CA LEU A 47 -13.64 6.64 7.73
C LEU A 47 -13.35 5.51 8.73
N VAL A 48 -13.45 4.26 8.31
CA VAL A 48 -13.16 3.09 9.15
C VAL A 48 -11.73 3.11 9.66
N ILE A 49 -10.75 3.38 8.76
CA ILE A 49 -9.34 3.48 9.15
C ILE A 49 -9.14 4.61 10.15
N PHE A 50 -9.72 5.79 9.89
CA PHE A 50 -9.61 6.93 10.79
C PHE A 50 -10.18 6.62 12.18
N ILE A 51 -11.38 6.04 12.25
CA ILE A 51 -12.02 5.68 13.52
C ILE A 51 -11.21 4.63 14.27
N LEU A 52 -10.83 3.53 13.62
CA LEU A 52 -10.12 2.42 14.26
C LEU A 52 -8.74 2.84 14.76
N LEU A 53 -8.01 3.69 14.01
CA LEU A 53 -6.73 4.22 14.45
C LEU A 53 -6.87 5.14 15.68
N ASN A 54 -7.87 6.03 15.68
CA ASN A 54 -8.11 6.88 16.84
C ASN A 54 -8.56 6.08 18.05
N LEU A 55 -9.36 5.04 17.85
CA LEU A 55 -9.75 4.12 18.92
C LEU A 55 -8.54 3.36 19.46
N TYR A 56 -7.65 2.87 18.60
CA TYR A 56 -6.39 2.24 19.00
C TYR A 56 -5.52 3.20 19.82
N LEU A 57 -5.33 4.44 19.33
CA LEU A 57 -4.57 5.47 20.05
C LEU A 57 -5.19 5.82 21.40
N TYR A 58 -6.51 5.88 21.47
CA TYR A 58 -7.22 6.12 22.72
C TYR A 58 -6.97 5.01 23.77
N PHE A 59 -6.93 3.74 23.33
CA PHE A 59 -6.63 2.63 24.24
C PHE A 59 -5.16 2.58 24.65
N GLU A 60 -4.24 3.04 23.81
CA GLU A 60 -2.81 3.07 24.11
C GLU A 60 -2.38 4.28 25.00
N GLU A 61 -2.97 5.46 24.76
CA GLU A 61 -2.49 6.73 25.32
C GLU A 61 -3.57 7.47 26.15
N GLY A 62 -4.78 6.93 26.22
CA GLY A 62 -5.91 7.60 26.85
C GLY A 62 -6.36 8.84 26.09
N LEU A 63 -6.95 9.81 26.82
CA LEU A 63 -7.47 11.05 26.21
C LEU A 63 -6.34 11.93 25.62
N ASP A 64 -5.09 11.72 26.01
CA ASP A 64 -3.96 12.57 25.56
C ASP A 64 -3.52 12.30 24.11
N PHE A 65 -4.05 11.25 23.45
CA PHE A 65 -3.70 10.88 22.07
C PHE A 65 -3.90 12.03 21.06
N TYR A 66 -4.88 12.93 21.27
CA TYR A 66 -5.14 14.05 20.39
C TYR A 66 -3.95 15.03 20.29
N LYS A 67 -3.10 15.08 21.34
CA LYS A 67 -1.89 15.92 21.36
C LYS A 67 -0.88 15.52 20.28
N ASN A 68 -0.93 14.25 19.82
CA ASN A 68 -0.07 13.76 18.75
C ASN A 68 -0.36 14.43 17.40
N TYR A 69 -1.58 14.88 17.16
CA TYR A 69 -1.93 15.63 15.94
C TYR A 69 -1.20 16.97 15.85
N PHE A 70 -0.89 17.59 16.98
CA PHE A 70 -0.09 18.83 17.04
C PHE A 70 1.42 18.56 16.92
N LYS A 71 1.85 17.33 17.25
CA LYS A 71 3.26 16.90 17.17
C LYS A 71 3.64 16.28 15.85
N VAL A 72 2.68 15.96 15.01
CA VAL A 72 2.89 15.21 13.75
C VAL A 72 3.83 15.93 12.79
N GLY A 73 3.81 17.26 12.79
CA GLY A 73 4.67 18.10 11.96
C GLY A 73 4.49 17.84 10.46
N ILE A 74 5.35 18.49 9.66
CA ILE A 74 5.26 18.41 8.20
C ILE A 74 5.53 16.98 7.68
N SER A 75 6.41 16.22 8.33
CA SER A 75 6.71 14.84 7.94
C SER A 75 5.50 13.92 8.06
N GLY A 76 4.74 14.02 9.16
CA GLY A 76 3.55 13.21 9.32
C GLY A 76 2.40 13.64 8.43
N VAL A 77 2.24 14.94 8.17
CA VAL A 77 1.24 15.44 7.22
C VAL A 77 1.54 14.95 5.80
N LEU A 78 2.80 15.12 5.33
CA LEU A 78 3.20 14.64 4.01
C LEU A 78 3.10 13.11 3.91
N GLY A 79 3.48 12.38 4.95
CA GLY A 79 3.34 10.93 5.03
C GLY A 79 1.87 10.51 4.99
N GLY A 80 1.00 11.20 5.72
CA GLY A 80 -0.44 10.95 5.73
C GLY A 80 -1.09 11.20 4.38
N ILE A 81 -0.78 12.33 3.73
CA ILE A 81 -1.25 12.64 2.37
C ILE A 81 -0.71 11.61 1.37
N GLY A 82 0.59 11.25 1.45
CA GLY A 82 1.19 10.24 0.59
C GLY A 82 0.48 8.89 0.70
N LEU A 83 0.29 8.40 1.92
CA LEU A 83 -0.43 7.15 2.17
C LEU A 83 -1.89 7.23 1.74
N GLY A 84 -2.59 8.32 2.03
CA GLY A 84 -3.98 8.51 1.59
C GLY A 84 -4.10 8.53 0.06
N THR A 85 -3.16 9.20 -0.63
CA THR A 85 -3.06 9.16 -2.10
C THR A 85 -2.82 7.74 -2.59
N ALA A 86 -1.92 6.98 -1.95
CA ALA A 86 -1.69 5.58 -2.27
C ALA A 86 -2.97 4.74 -2.15
N MET A 87 -3.72 4.95 -1.06
CA MET A 87 -5.00 4.25 -0.83
C MET A 87 -6.03 4.55 -1.92
N MET A 88 -6.13 5.82 -2.35
CA MET A 88 -7.08 6.22 -3.41
C MET A 88 -6.65 5.65 -4.76
N THR A 89 -5.40 5.84 -5.15
CA THR A 89 -4.91 5.40 -6.46
C THR A 89 -4.82 3.88 -6.58
N PHE A 90 -4.64 3.14 -5.47
CA PHE A 90 -4.78 1.68 -5.44
C PHE A 90 -6.18 1.23 -5.90
N ILE A 91 -7.24 1.82 -5.33
CA ILE A 91 -8.61 1.46 -5.69
C ILE A 91 -8.90 1.83 -7.14
N TRP A 92 -8.48 3.00 -7.59
CA TRP A 92 -8.59 3.39 -8.99
C TRP A 92 -7.79 2.49 -9.94
N SER A 93 -6.64 1.99 -9.51
CA SER A 93 -5.89 1.01 -10.29
C SER A 93 -6.65 -0.31 -10.41
N ILE A 94 -6.97 -0.95 -9.28
CA ILE A 94 -7.50 -2.30 -9.26
C ILE A 94 -8.93 -2.41 -9.83
N THR A 95 -9.67 -1.31 -9.88
CA THR A 95 -10.98 -1.24 -10.54
C THR A 95 -10.87 -0.99 -12.05
N ASN A 96 -9.73 -0.51 -12.54
CA ASN A 96 -9.50 -0.19 -13.96
C ASN A 96 -8.53 -1.15 -14.67
N THR A 97 -7.89 -2.09 -13.95
CA THR A 97 -7.00 -3.10 -14.54
C THR A 97 -7.06 -4.40 -13.76
N SER A 98 -6.23 -5.38 -14.15
CA SER A 98 -6.14 -6.63 -13.41
C SER A 98 -5.51 -6.46 -12.02
N ALA A 99 -5.89 -7.31 -11.07
CA ALA A 99 -5.28 -7.34 -9.75
C ALA A 99 -3.77 -7.57 -9.84
N ALA A 100 -3.33 -8.45 -10.74
CA ALA A 100 -1.92 -8.74 -10.95
C ALA A 100 -1.15 -7.49 -11.41
N VAL A 101 -1.67 -6.69 -12.35
CA VAL A 101 -1.03 -5.44 -12.81
C VAL A 101 -0.93 -4.44 -11.65
N THR A 102 -2.02 -4.21 -10.92
CA THR A 102 -2.02 -3.30 -9.77
C THR A 102 -0.98 -3.70 -8.73
N LEU A 103 -0.97 -4.98 -8.33
CA LEU A 103 -0.05 -5.49 -7.31
C LEU A 103 1.42 -5.49 -7.77
N LEU A 104 1.68 -5.79 -9.05
CA LEU A 104 3.03 -5.71 -9.59
C LEU A 104 3.54 -4.25 -9.71
N CYS A 105 2.64 -3.26 -9.88
CA CYS A 105 3.01 -1.86 -9.73
C CYS A 105 3.44 -1.53 -8.29
N LEU A 106 2.75 -2.09 -7.28
CA LEU A 106 3.18 -1.94 -5.88
C LEU A 106 4.55 -2.57 -5.62
N ALA A 107 4.90 -3.61 -6.37
CA ALA A 107 6.22 -4.19 -6.31
C ALA A 107 7.35 -3.20 -6.70
N ALA A 108 7.05 -2.05 -7.30
CA ALA A 108 8.02 -0.98 -7.50
C ALA A 108 8.33 -0.17 -6.22
N MET A 109 7.55 -0.30 -5.14
CA MET A 109 7.72 0.50 -3.91
C MET A 109 9.14 0.51 -3.34
N PRO A 110 9.86 -0.62 -3.19
CA PRO A 110 11.22 -0.60 -2.64
C PRO A 110 12.18 0.23 -3.48
N PHE A 111 12.05 0.20 -4.80
CA PHE A 111 12.89 0.95 -5.73
C PHE A 111 12.58 2.43 -5.67
N ILE A 112 11.30 2.80 -5.66
CA ILE A 112 10.86 4.20 -5.51
C ILE A 112 11.30 4.73 -4.13
N THR A 113 11.16 3.92 -3.07
CA THR A 113 11.60 4.28 -1.71
C THR A 113 13.10 4.51 -1.66
N ALA A 114 13.90 3.65 -2.30
CA ALA A 114 15.35 3.82 -2.38
C ALA A 114 15.73 5.13 -3.12
N LEU A 115 15.06 5.40 -4.25
CA LEU A 115 15.29 6.63 -5.03
C LEU A 115 14.91 7.88 -4.23
N LEU A 116 13.76 7.89 -3.54
CA LEU A 116 13.35 9.00 -2.69
C LEU A 116 14.30 9.16 -1.48
N GLY A 117 14.76 8.06 -0.88
CA GLY A 117 15.77 8.08 0.17
C GLY A 117 17.10 8.70 -0.30
N PHE A 118 17.54 8.38 -1.50
CA PHE A 118 18.71 9.01 -2.13
C PHE A 118 18.50 10.52 -2.31
N LEU A 119 17.38 10.92 -2.90
CA LEU A 119 17.10 12.32 -3.23
C LEU A 119 16.89 13.21 -1.99
N PHE A 120 16.11 12.73 -1.01
CA PHE A 120 15.65 13.55 0.11
C PHE A 120 16.43 13.30 1.40
N LEU A 121 16.90 12.06 1.64
CA LEU A 121 17.65 11.70 2.84
C LEU A 121 19.15 11.61 2.57
N ARG A 122 19.60 11.82 1.32
CA ARG A 122 20.99 11.71 0.87
C ARG A 122 21.61 10.34 1.15
N GLU A 123 20.80 9.30 1.12
CA GLU A 123 21.25 7.92 1.29
C GLU A 123 22.01 7.46 0.05
N LYS A 124 23.08 6.68 0.24
CA LYS A 124 23.83 6.14 -0.89
C LYS A 124 23.10 4.94 -1.47
N ILE A 125 22.91 4.95 -2.79
CA ILE A 125 22.38 3.80 -3.53
C ILE A 125 23.57 3.02 -4.10
N SER A 126 23.66 1.73 -3.81
CA SER A 126 24.67 0.85 -4.41
C SER A 126 24.39 0.63 -5.91
N LEU A 127 25.44 0.27 -6.67
CA LEU A 127 25.29 -0.06 -8.10
C LEU A 127 24.29 -1.21 -8.29
N THR A 128 24.30 -2.18 -7.39
CA THR A 128 23.37 -3.32 -7.41
C THR A 128 21.90 -2.86 -7.37
N VAL A 129 21.59 -1.88 -6.51
CA VAL A 129 20.24 -1.31 -6.40
C VAL A 129 19.88 -0.54 -7.68
N TRP A 130 20.82 0.19 -8.30
CA TRP A 130 20.58 0.86 -9.58
C TRP A 130 20.23 -0.14 -10.69
N VAL A 131 20.97 -1.25 -10.78
CA VAL A 131 20.67 -2.33 -11.75
C VAL A 131 19.29 -2.93 -11.46
N ALA A 132 18.96 -3.18 -10.20
CA ALA A 132 17.65 -3.69 -9.81
C ALA A 132 16.51 -2.73 -10.21
N ILE A 133 16.68 -1.41 -10.03
CA ILE A 133 15.72 -0.39 -10.48
C ILE A 133 15.51 -0.47 -12.00
N LEU A 134 16.58 -0.58 -12.79
CA LEU A 134 16.49 -0.70 -14.25
C LEU A 134 15.74 -1.97 -14.68
N VAL A 135 16.03 -3.11 -14.07
CA VAL A 135 15.38 -4.39 -14.38
C VAL A 135 13.89 -4.35 -14.00
N ALA A 136 13.56 -3.78 -12.83
CA ALA A 136 12.16 -3.61 -12.40
C ALA A 136 11.40 -2.66 -13.35
N THR A 137 12.02 -1.54 -13.75
CA THR A 137 11.43 -0.59 -14.71
C THR A 137 11.15 -1.26 -16.04
N PHE A 138 12.09 -2.08 -16.54
CA PHE A 138 11.88 -2.86 -17.75
C PHE A 138 10.69 -3.81 -17.62
N GLY A 139 10.56 -4.50 -16.49
CA GLY A 139 9.41 -5.36 -16.19
C GLY A 139 8.08 -4.61 -16.24
N ILE A 140 8.01 -3.40 -15.67
CA ILE A 140 6.81 -2.53 -15.72
C ILE A 140 6.49 -2.13 -17.16
N VAL A 141 7.52 -1.77 -17.95
CA VAL A 141 7.37 -1.43 -19.38
C VAL A 141 6.80 -2.62 -20.16
N VAL A 142 7.30 -3.84 -19.93
CA VAL A 142 6.78 -5.06 -20.58
C VAL A 142 5.30 -5.28 -20.23
N MET A 143 4.90 -5.05 -18.99
CA MET A 143 3.48 -5.12 -18.58
C MET A 143 2.62 -4.07 -19.29
N ALA A 144 3.14 -2.85 -19.45
CA ALA A 144 2.41 -1.74 -20.08
C ALA A 144 2.13 -1.97 -21.57
N PHE A 145 3.07 -2.61 -22.28
CA PHE A 145 2.91 -2.93 -23.71
C PHE A 145 2.10 -4.21 -23.98
N GLY A 146 1.64 -4.90 -22.98
CA GLY A 146 0.75 -6.06 -23.08
C GLY A 146 -0.63 -5.67 -23.54
N THR A 147 -0.83 -5.53 -24.83
CA THR A 147 -2.12 -5.25 -25.46
C THR A 147 -2.94 -6.53 -25.54
N GLY A 148 -3.71 -6.83 -24.54
CA GLY A 148 -4.62 -7.96 -24.59
C GLY A 148 -5.46 -8.07 -23.32
N GLY A 149 -6.72 -7.69 -23.35
CA GLY A 149 -7.65 -7.91 -22.26
C GLY A 149 -7.82 -6.73 -21.31
N THR A 150 -7.78 -6.98 -20.01
CA THR A 150 -8.15 -6.05 -18.92
C THR A 150 -7.09 -5.00 -18.56
N ASN A 151 -5.93 -4.98 -19.24
CA ASN A 151 -4.85 -4.05 -18.91
C ASN A 151 -5.13 -2.66 -19.49
N SER A 152 -5.40 -1.68 -18.61
CA SER A 152 -5.60 -0.29 -19.02
C SER A 152 -4.41 0.57 -18.62
N LEU A 153 -4.01 1.49 -19.49
CA LEU A 153 -2.97 2.48 -19.17
C LEU A 153 -3.33 3.33 -17.94
N PRO A 154 -4.57 3.83 -17.77
CA PRO A 154 -4.97 4.50 -16.55
C PRO A 154 -4.76 3.64 -15.29
N GLY A 155 -5.14 2.35 -15.34
CA GLY A 155 -4.93 1.44 -14.22
C GLY A 155 -3.46 1.29 -13.83
N LEU A 156 -2.56 1.17 -14.81
CA LEU A 156 -1.12 1.12 -14.60
C LEU A 156 -0.60 2.42 -13.94
N VAL A 157 -1.00 3.57 -14.48
CA VAL A 157 -0.59 4.89 -13.94
C VAL A 157 -1.04 5.05 -12.49
N PHE A 158 -2.29 4.68 -12.18
CA PHE A 158 -2.79 4.72 -10.81
C PHE A 158 -2.04 3.73 -9.89
N GLY A 159 -1.68 2.55 -10.38
CA GLY A 159 -0.88 1.58 -9.63
C GLY A 159 0.51 2.11 -9.27
N LEU A 160 1.19 2.75 -10.23
CA LEU A 160 2.48 3.41 -9.98
C LEU A 160 2.35 4.62 -9.06
N ALA A 161 1.27 5.40 -9.18
CA ALA A 161 0.97 6.49 -8.26
C ALA A 161 0.73 5.98 -6.82
N SER A 162 0.10 4.81 -6.68
CA SER A 162 -0.06 4.16 -5.38
C SER A 162 1.30 3.76 -4.78
N ALA A 163 2.16 3.14 -5.58
CA ALA A 163 3.52 2.79 -5.16
C ALA A 163 4.33 4.03 -4.74
N LEU A 164 4.23 5.13 -5.49
CA LEU A 164 4.88 6.40 -5.15
C LEU A 164 4.34 6.97 -3.82
N GLY A 165 3.02 7.04 -3.65
CA GLY A 165 2.39 7.56 -2.44
C GLY A 165 2.79 6.78 -1.18
N PHE A 166 2.83 5.44 -1.26
CA PHE A 166 3.29 4.60 -0.18
C PHE A 166 4.80 4.77 0.10
N SER A 167 5.60 4.95 -0.94
CA SER A 167 7.03 5.23 -0.82
C SER A 167 7.28 6.57 -0.12
N VAL A 168 6.50 7.61 -0.45
CA VAL A 168 6.54 8.90 0.27
C VAL A 168 6.21 8.70 1.74
N PHE A 169 5.16 7.97 2.09
CA PHE A 169 4.84 7.62 3.47
C PHE A 169 6.02 6.95 4.18
N SER A 170 6.60 5.92 3.57
CA SER A 170 7.73 5.16 4.14
C SER A 170 8.97 6.04 4.39
N VAL A 171 9.30 6.92 3.44
CA VAL A 171 10.43 7.85 3.56
C VAL A 171 10.17 8.93 4.62
N THR A 172 8.95 9.46 4.70
CA THR A 172 8.62 10.49 5.70
C THR A 172 8.64 9.96 7.13
N LEU A 173 8.25 8.69 7.36
CA LEU A 173 8.41 8.04 8.66
C LEU A 173 9.88 7.91 9.09
N ARG A 174 10.80 7.84 8.13
CA ARG A 174 12.23 7.76 8.37
C ARG A 174 12.88 9.13 8.51
N TRP A 175 12.39 10.13 7.80
CA TRP A 175 12.91 11.49 7.80
C TRP A 175 12.93 12.10 9.21
N ARG A 176 11.86 11.91 9.99
CA ARG A 176 11.79 12.33 11.39
C ARG A 176 11.33 11.16 12.25
N LYS A 177 12.26 10.55 12.98
CA LYS A 177 12.01 9.37 13.83
C LYS A 177 10.98 9.61 14.93
N GLU A 178 10.81 10.88 15.34
CA GLU A 178 9.89 11.28 16.40
C GLU A 178 8.45 11.53 15.92
N THR A 179 8.21 11.46 14.58
CA THR A 179 6.87 11.63 14.02
C THR A 179 5.94 10.54 14.56
N PRO A 180 4.77 10.91 15.13
CA PRO A 180 3.78 9.95 15.60
C PRO A 180 3.23 9.13 14.43
N LYS A 181 3.69 7.87 14.29
CA LYS A 181 3.42 7.03 13.11
C LYS A 181 1.95 6.68 12.97
N PHE A 182 1.30 6.31 14.07
CA PHE A 182 -0.13 5.96 14.05
C PHE A 182 -1.00 7.16 13.73
N THR A 183 -0.66 8.34 14.25
CA THR A 183 -1.35 9.58 13.89
C THR A 183 -1.17 9.93 12.42
N THR A 184 0.02 9.67 11.85
CA THR A 184 0.26 9.81 10.41
C THR A 184 -0.67 8.91 9.59
N VAL A 185 -0.88 7.67 10.02
CA VAL A 185 -1.83 6.74 9.36
C VAL A 185 -3.28 7.21 9.56
N ALA A 186 -3.63 7.73 10.74
CA ALA A 186 -4.95 8.30 10.98
C ALA A 186 -5.23 9.51 10.06
N ILE A 187 -4.23 10.36 9.81
CA ILE A 187 -4.31 11.46 8.84
C ILE A 187 -4.54 10.93 7.42
N ALA A 188 -3.93 9.81 7.03
CA ALA A 188 -4.18 9.20 5.72
C ALA A 188 -5.63 8.75 5.57
N GLY A 189 -6.19 8.09 6.59
CA GLY A 189 -7.61 7.73 6.63
C GLY A 189 -8.53 8.94 6.55
N LEU A 190 -8.24 9.99 7.33
CA LEU A 190 -8.98 11.25 7.30
C LEU A 190 -8.90 11.94 5.94
N PHE A 191 -7.71 12.02 5.35
CA PHE A 191 -7.51 12.61 4.02
C PHE A 191 -8.31 11.85 2.96
N CYS A 192 -8.24 10.51 2.97
CA CYS A 192 -9.02 9.66 2.06
C CYS A 192 -10.53 9.88 2.23
N PHE A 193 -11.03 9.92 3.47
CA PHE A 193 -12.43 10.17 3.80
C PHE A 193 -12.89 11.56 3.32
N LEU A 194 -12.15 12.62 3.65
CA LEU A 194 -12.53 13.99 3.30
C LEU A 194 -12.47 14.21 1.79
N PHE A 195 -11.42 13.74 1.12
CA PHE A 195 -11.28 13.86 -0.32
C PHE A 195 -12.41 13.13 -1.06
N SER A 196 -12.72 11.89 -0.64
CA SER A 196 -13.84 11.12 -1.21
C SER A 196 -15.18 11.81 -0.98
N SER A 197 -15.38 12.40 0.20
CA SER A 197 -16.60 13.18 0.51
C SER A 197 -16.78 14.33 -0.47
N VAL A 198 -15.71 15.09 -0.71
CA VAL A 198 -15.73 16.20 -1.69
C VAL A 198 -16.05 15.68 -3.09
N MET A 199 -15.43 14.56 -3.50
CA MET A 199 -15.69 13.98 -4.83
C MET A 199 -17.12 13.47 -4.97
N LEU A 200 -17.71 12.89 -3.92
CA LEU A 200 -19.12 12.46 -3.92
C LEU A 200 -20.07 13.64 -4.07
N ILE A 201 -19.80 14.74 -3.37
CA ILE A 201 -20.59 15.99 -3.48
C ILE A 201 -20.48 16.58 -4.90
N LEU A 202 -19.25 16.67 -5.44
CA LEU A 202 -19.02 17.26 -6.76
C LEU A 202 -19.65 16.45 -7.91
N ASN A 203 -19.79 15.13 -7.72
CA ASN A 203 -20.42 14.25 -8.71
C ASN A 203 -21.92 14.00 -8.43
N ASP A 204 -22.52 14.70 -7.48
CA ASP A 204 -23.92 14.51 -7.05
C ASP A 204 -24.26 13.03 -6.77
N SER A 205 -23.31 12.34 -6.14
CA SER A 205 -23.38 10.89 -5.88
C SER A 205 -23.84 10.61 -4.46
N GLN A 206 -24.51 9.49 -4.26
CA GLN A 206 -24.86 9.02 -2.92
C GLN A 206 -23.59 8.67 -2.14
N PHE A 207 -23.58 8.96 -0.82
CA PHE A 207 -22.46 8.67 0.06
C PHE A 207 -22.28 7.18 0.34
N LEU A 208 -23.37 6.44 0.39
CA LEU A 208 -23.38 5.01 0.70
C LEU A 208 -23.84 4.21 -0.52
N SER A 209 -23.29 3.02 -0.64
CA SER A 209 -23.66 2.01 -1.65
C SER A 209 -24.64 0.99 -1.07
N SER A 210 -24.77 -0.19 -1.70
CA SER A 210 -25.55 -1.28 -1.15
C SER A 210 -24.99 -1.79 0.19
N SER A 211 -25.85 -2.34 1.04
CA SER A 211 -25.42 -2.90 2.35
C SER A 211 -24.31 -3.96 2.21
N LYS A 212 -24.34 -4.76 1.13
CA LYS A 212 -23.28 -5.71 0.80
C LYS A 212 -21.95 -5.01 0.53
N ASN A 213 -21.96 -4.00 -0.34
CA ASN A 213 -20.77 -3.23 -0.67
C ASN A 213 -20.20 -2.53 0.56
N GLU A 214 -21.05 -1.89 1.37
CA GLU A 214 -20.61 -1.22 2.60
C GLU A 214 -19.93 -2.19 3.60
N ALA A 215 -20.48 -3.40 3.75
CA ALA A 215 -19.86 -4.43 4.58
C ALA A 215 -18.47 -4.83 4.04
N LEU A 216 -18.32 -4.95 2.72
CA LEU A 216 -17.03 -5.24 2.07
C LEU A 216 -16.04 -4.08 2.22
N PHE A 217 -16.49 -2.82 2.06
CA PHE A 217 -15.68 -1.62 2.24
C PHE A 217 -15.15 -1.52 3.67
N ALA A 218 -16.03 -1.73 4.65
CA ALA A 218 -15.66 -1.71 6.07
C ALA A 218 -14.72 -2.87 6.43
N THR A 219 -14.97 -4.08 5.93
CA THR A 219 -14.10 -5.24 6.14
C THR A 219 -12.70 -4.97 5.59
N HIS A 220 -12.59 -4.47 4.35
CA HIS A 220 -11.29 -4.13 3.78
C HIS A 220 -10.62 -2.99 4.55
N GLY A 221 -11.37 -1.95 4.95
CA GLY A 221 -10.87 -0.88 5.80
C GLY A 221 -10.26 -1.40 7.12
N THR A 222 -10.92 -2.36 7.74
CA THR A 222 -10.46 -3.00 8.98
C THR A 222 -9.18 -3.81 8.77
N LEU A 223 -9.12 -4.63 7.71
CA LEU A 223 -7.92 -5.40 7.36
C LEU A 223 -6.73 -4.49 7.06
N VAL A 224 -6.96 -3.42 6.29
CA VAL A 224 -5.92 -2.43 5.98
C VAL A 224 -5.47 -1.69 7.22
N CYS A 225 -6.38 -1.28 8.09
CA CYS A 225 -6.05 -0.62 9.37
C CYS A 225 -5.18 -1.52 10.25
N ALA A 226 -5.57 -2.78 10.44
CA ALA A 226 -4.80 -3.75 11.21
C ALA A 226 -3.39 -3.94 10.62
N GLY A 227 -3.28 -4.11 9.31
CA GLY A 227 -2.00 -4.20 8.63
C GLY A 227 -1.14 -2.95 8.78
N LEU A 228 -1.73 -1.73 8.69
CA LEU A 228 -1.01 -0.47 8.88
C LEU A 228 -0.51 -0.29 10.33
N ILE A 229 -1.26 -0.74 11.32
CA ILE A 229 -0.80 -0.78 12.71
C ILE A 229 0.42 -1.69 12.83
N LEU A 230 0.33 -2.93 12.35
CA LEU A 230 1.42 -3.91 12.39
C LEU A 230 2.67 -3.43 11.62
N TYR A 231 2.48 -2.89 10.42
CA TYR A 231 3.55 -2.29 9.62
C TYR A 231 4.23 -1.13 10.36
N SER A 232 3.45 -0.25 10.97
CA SER A 232 3.97 0.89 11.76
C SER A 232 4.75 0.42 12.99
N ILE A 233 4.33 -0.66 13.64
CA ILE A 233 5.06 -1.32 14.73
C ILE A 233 6.40 -1.86 14.22
N GLY A 234 6.40 -2.62 13.13
CA GLY A 234 7.61 -3.21 12.53
C GLY A 234 8.58 -2.14 12.01
N SER A 235 8.07 -1.00 11.54
CA SER A 235 8.88 0.09 10.96
C SER A 235 9.89 0.71 11.93
N LYS A 236 9.75 0.47 13.23
CA LYS A 236 10.66 1.08 14.24
C LYS A 236 12.10 0.61 14.11
N ASN A 237 12.33 -0.63 13.67
CA ASN A 237 13.63 -1.30 13.72
C ASN A 237 14.08 -1.94 12.40
N ILE A 238 13.31 -1.78 11.33
CA ILE A 238 13.61 -2.30 10.00
C ILE A 238 13.86 -1.11 9.06
N PRO A 239 14.93 -1.12 8.23
CA PRO A 239 15.16 -0.10 7.21
C PRO A 239 13.95 0.03 6.26
N ALA A 240 13.70 1.24 5.72
CA ALA A 240 12.50 1.50 4.93
C ALA A 240 12.41 0.62 3.66
N ALA A 241 13.55 0.39 2.98
CA ALA A 241 13.59 -0.48 1.81
C ALA A 241 13.27 -1.94 2.16
N ASP A 242 13.85 -2.48 3.25
CA ASP A 242 13.58 -3.85 3.70
C ASP A 242 12.14 -4.00 4.18
N LEU A 243 11.60 -2.95 4.83
CA LEU A 243 10.22 -2.91 5.30
C LEU A 243 9.23 -2.99 4.12
N THR A 244 9.47 -2.22 3.06
CA THR A 244 8.65 -2.28 1.84
C THR A 244 8.84 -3.59 1.07
N LEU A 245 10.03 -4.19 1.14
CA LEU A 245 10.28 -5.50 0.57
C LEU A 245 9.47 -6.60 1.29
N LEU A 246 9.44 -6.59 2.62
CA LEU A 246 8.66 -7.55 3.41
C LEU A 246 7.15 -7.40 3.15
N SER A 247 6.66 -6.19 2.89
CA SER A 247 5.25 -5.97 2.57
C SER A 247 4.81 -6.59 1.23
N LEU A 248 5.74 -7.03 0.38
CA LEU A 248 5.43 -7.70 -0.89
C LEU A 248 4.74 -9.07 -0.72
N THR A 249 4.63 -9.58 0.49
CA THR A 249 3.68 -10.69 0.78
C THR A 249 2.26 -10.33 0.37
N GLU A 250 1.90 -9.03 0.37
CA GLU A 250 0.66 -8.52 -0.20
C GLU A 250 0.53 -8.88 -1.68
N VAL A 251 1.59 -8.67 -2.47
CA VAL A 251 1.59 -8.91 -3.92
C VAL A 251 1.38 -10.39 -4.22
N ILE A 252 2.18 -11.25 -3.58
CA ILE A 252 2.10 -12.69 -3.80
C ILE A 252 0.74 -13.24 -3.35
N GLY A 253 0.33 -12.89 -2.13
CA GLY A 253 -0.95 -13.34 -1.57
C GLY A 253 -2.14 -12.79 -2.36
N GLY A 254 -2.11 -11.52 -2.77
CA GLY A 254 -3.21 -10.91 -3.50
C GLY A 254 -3.43 -11.52 -4.88
N ILE A 255 -2.36 -11.82 -5.62
CA ILE A 255 -2.45 -12.55 -6.89
C ILE A 255 -2.97 -13.97 -6.65
N PHE A 256 -2.47 -14.64 -5.62
CA PHE A 256 -2.89 -15.99 -5.27
C PHE A 256 -4.39 -16.08 -4.99
N TRP A 257 -4.95 -15.20 -4.18
CA TRP A 257 -6.38 -15.22 -3.83
C TRP A 257 -7.30 -15.05 -5.04
N VAL A 258 -6.97 -14.16 -5.98
CA VAL A 258 -7.82 -13.92 -7.16
C VAL A 258 -7.62 -14.95 -8.27
N TRP A 259 -6.49 -15.66 -8.27
CA TRP A 259 -6.18 -16.69 -9.24
C TRP A 259 -6.81 -18.06 -8.89
N LEU A 260 -7.05 -18.35 -7.62
CA LEU A 260 -7.60 -19.64 -7.18
C LEU A 260 -9.02 -19.84 -7.72
N PRO A 261 -9.28 -20.89 -8.56
CA PRO A 261 -10.57 -21.08 -9.20
C PRO A 261 -11.72 -21.33 -8.21
N TRP A 262 -11.44 -22.04 -7.09
CA TRP A 262 -12.47 -22.36 -6.10
C TRP A 262 -12.92 -21.17 -5.23
N LEU A 263 -12.24 -20.03 -5.33
CA LEU A 263 -12.68 -18.79 -4.69
C LEU A 263 -13.62 -17.95 -5.57
N GLY A 264 -13.98 -18.46 -6.76
CA GLY A 264 -15.02 -17.89 -7.62
C GLY A 264 -14.59 -16.70 -8.49
N ILE A 265 -13.32 -16.26 -8.43
CA ILE A 265 -12.80 -15.11 -9.21
C ILE A 265 -12.09 -15.59 -10.48
N ASN A 266 -11.12 -16.51 -10.35
CA ASN A 266 -10.33 -17.11 -11.44
C ASN A 266 -9.72 -16.08 -12.41
N GLU A 267 -9.08 -15.03 -11.87
CA GLU A 267 -8.41 -14.01 -12.66
C GLU A 267 -6.99 -14.47 -13.02
N VAL A 268 -6.84 -15.01 -14.25
CA VAL A 268 -5.55 -15.47 -14.75
C VAL A 268 -4.75 -14.29 -15.28
N PRO A 269 -3.50 -14.06 -14.79
CA PRO A 269 -2.65 -12.98 -15.29
C PRO A 269 -2.33 -13.15 -16.78
N ALA A 270 -2.34 -12.06 -17.55
CA ALA A 270 -1.91 -12.06 -18.93
C ALA A 270 -0.43 -12.43 -19.08
N THR A 271 -0.02 -13.01 -20.22
CA THR A 271 1.36 -13.46 -20.46
C THR A 271 2.39 -12.34 -20.22
N ASN A 272 2.11 -11.13 -20.68
CA ASN A 272 2.99 -9.98 -20.49
C ASN A 272 3.07 -9.55 -19.02
N THR A 273 1.99 -9.71 -18.26
CA THR A 273 1.97 -9.49 -16.81
C THR A 273 2.87 -10.51 -16.11
N ILE A 274 2.84 -11.77 -16.52
CA ILE A 274 3.73 -12.82 -15.98
C ILE A 274 5.19 -12.53 -16.32
N ILE A 275 5.49 -12.18 -17.58
CA ILE A 275 6.86 -11.85 -18.01
C ILE A 275 7.38 -10.62 -17.27
N GLY A 276 6.61 -9.53 -17.22
CA GLY A 276 7.00 -8.32 -16.50
C GLY A 276 7.16 -8.56 -15.01
N GLY A 277 6.27 -9.34 -14.39
CA GLY A 277 6.35 -9.77 -13.00
C GLY A 277 7.59 -10.61 -12.72
N PHE A 278 8.02 -11.46 -13.65
CA PHE A 278 9.28 -12.20 -13.56
C PHE A 278 10.48 -11.24 -13.46
N PHE A 279 10.60 -10.23 -14.35
CA PHE A 279 11.67 -9.24 -14.27
C PHE A 279 11.66 -8.46 -12.96
N ILE A 280 10.48 -8.05 -12.48
CA ILE A 280 10.33 -7.41 -11.18
C ILE A 280 10.82 -8.35 -10.08
N SER A 281 10.43 -9.62 -10.08
CA SER A 281 10.86 -10.61 -9.07
C SER A 281 12.37 -10.86 -9.11
N VAL A 282 12.97 -10.95 -10.30
CA VAL A 282 14.42 -11.10 -10.47
C VAL A 282 15.17 -9.90 -9.89
N SER A 283 14.63 -8.69 -10.04
CA SER A 283 15.26 -7.48 -9.49
C SER A 283 15.39 -7.53 -7.96
N TYR A 284 14.50 -8.24 -7.26
CA TYR A 284 14.58 -8.41 -5.80
C TYR A 284 15.71 -9.34 -5.36
N THR A 285 16.09 -10.33 -6.14
CA THR A 285 17.22 -11.22 -5.79
C THR A 285 18.50 -10.44 -5.59
N HIS A 286 18.64 -9.32 -6.30
CA HIS A 286 19.78 -8.40 -6.18
C HIS A 286 19.69 -7.43 -4.98
N LEU A 287 18.49 -7.18 -4.45
CA LEU A 287 18.31 -6.36 -3.25
C LEU A 287 18.52 -7.17 -1.96
N THR A 288 18.16 -8.47 -1.98
CA THR A 288 18.19 -9.34 -0.79
C THR A 288 19.48 -10.08 -0.59
N LEU A 289 20.39 -10.12 -1.58
CA LEU A 289 21.72 -10.67 -1.38
C LEU A 289 22.48 -9.76 -0.41
N PRO A 290 22.85 -10.26 0.78
CA PRO A 290 23.51 -9.42 1.77
C PRO A 290 24.83 -8.93 1.21
N THR A 291 25.05 -7.63 1.24
CA THR A 291 26.38 -7.00 1.20
C THR A 291 27.19 -7.33 2.46
N THR A 292 26.90 -8.42 3.12
CA THR A 292 27.60 -8.94 4.30
C THR A 292 28.74 -9.88 3.93
N LEU A 293 29.53 -9.50 2.91
CA LEU A 293 30.83 -10.09 2.63
C LEU A 293 31.88 -9.00 2.40
N THR A 294 31.86 -7.96 3.23
CA THR A 294 33.06 -7.15 3.48
C THR A 294 33.05 -6.65 4.90
#